data_c8d471c112587d3ff01acccf9d53a5ea
#
_entry.id   c8d471c112587d3ff01acccf9d53a5ea
#
_cell.length_a   1.000
_cell.length_b   1.000
_cell.length_c   1.000
_cell.angle_alpha   90.00
_cell.angle_beta   90.00
_cell.angle_gamma   90.00
#
_symmetry.space_group_name_H-M   'P 1'
#
loop_
_entity.id
_entity.type
_entity.pdbx_description
1 polymer ?
#
loop_
_entity_poly.entity_id
_entity_poly.type
_entity_poly.pdbx_seq_one_letter_code
_entity_poly.pdbx_strand_id
1 'polypeptide(L)'
;MAQVLEFKLPDLGEGLTEAEIVRWLVEVGDVVAVDQPVVEVETAKAMVEVPCPYGGVVTARFGEEGTELPVGSPLITVAVGAPVTDGSTDGSAAKSEGSGNVLVGYGTSEAPARRRRVRPGQGAPVASPAANGQAAVREVVEGPVPVISPLVRRLARENGLDLRELTGSGPDGLILRADVENALRSAAAQDKVAEPAPTAPPQTSAPVLGGIRVPLKGIRGAVADKLSRSRREIPDATCWVDADATELMRARTAMNAAGGPKISLLALLARICTAALARFPELNSTVDMAAREVVQFDHVHIGFAAQTERGLVVPVVRDAHARDAESLTAEFVRLTEAARTGGLTPGELTGGTFTLNNYGVFGVDGSTPIINHPEAAMLGVGRIIPKPWVHEGELAVRQVVQLSLTFDHRVCDGGTAGGFLRYVADCVEQPAVLLRTL
;
A
#
# COMPACT_ATOMS: atom_id res chain seq x y z
N MET A 1 -30.79 -36.76 -14.02
CA MET A 1 -30.40 -36.79 -12.60
C MET A 1 -29.88 -35.42 -12.25
N ALA A 2 -30.36 -34.79 -11.19
CA ALA A 2 -29.85 -33.51 -10.75
C ALA A 2 -28.41 -33.73 -10.23
N GLN A 3 -27.46 -32.96 -10.72
CA GLN A 3 -26.08 -33.00 -10.28
C GLN A 3 -25.89 -31.88 -9.24
N VAL A 4 -25.39 -32.24 -8.04
CA VAL A 4 -25.07 -31.27 -7.01
C VAL A 4 -23.61 -30.83 -7.21
N LEU A 5 -23.41 -29.54 -7.42
CA LEU A 5 -22.09 -28.91 -7.59
C LEU A 5 -21.74 -28.10 -6.35
N GLU A 6 -20.51 -28.26 -5.89
CA GLU A 6 -19.96 -27.51 -4.77
C GLU A 6 -19.25 -26.27 -5.30
N PHE A 7 -19.61 -25.10 -4.78
CA PHE A 7 -18.91 -23.85 -5.01
C PHE A 7 -18.12 -23.47 -3.78
N LYS A 8 -16.83 -23.22 -3.97
CA LYS A 8 -15.88 -22.86 -2.90
C LYS A 8 -15.64 -21.36 -2.91
N LEU A 9 -15.34 -20.81 -1.74
CA LEU A 9 -14.94 -19.40 -1.62
C LEU A 9 -13.77 -19.12 -2.57
N PRO A 10 -13.97 -18.32 -3.62
CA PRO A 10 -12.91 -18.02 -4.59
C PRO A 10 -11.83 -17.12 -3.97
N ASP A 11 -10.66 -17.08 -4.60
CA ASP A 11 -9.67 -16.05 -4.31
C ASP A 11 -10.24 -14.69 -4.75
N LEU A 12 -10.52 -13.82 -3.77
CA LEU A 12 -11.08 -12.50 -3.98
C LEU A 12 -10.03 -11.46 -4.41
N GLY A 13 -8.81 -11.92 -4.66
CA GLY A 13 -7.68 -11.11 -5.14
C GLY A 13 -6.72 -10.67 -4.03
N GLU A 14 -5.56 -10.20 -4.46
CA GLU A 14 -4.54 -9.58 -3.59
C GLU A 14 -3.96 -10.46 -2.46
N GLY A 15 -4.05 -11.81 -2.60
CA GLY A 15 -3.42 -12.74 -1.66
C GLY A 15 -4.15 -12.88 -0.32
N LEU A 16 -5.46 -12.61 -0.30
CA LEU A 16 -6.31 -12.85 0.88
C LEU A 16 -6.42 -14.35 1.14
N THR A 17 -6.25 -14.75 2.40
CA THR A 17 -6.28 -16.15 2.82
C THR A 17 -7.62 -16.58 3.43
N GLU A 18 -8.44 -15.61 3.86
CA GLU A 18 -9.71 -15.82 4.57
C GLU A 18 -10.65 -14.63 4.37
N ALA A 19 -11.95 -14.85 4.54
CA ALA A 19 -12.99 -13.81 4.55
C ALA A 19 -14.09 -14.17 5.55
N GLU A 20 -14.68 -13.16 6.20
CA GLU A 20 -15.79 -13.33 7.14
C GLU A 20 -17.12 -13.23 6.41
N ILE A 21 -18.04 -14.15 6.68
CA ILE A 21 -19.41 -14.10 6.14
C ILE A 21 -20.19 -13.01 6.88
N VAL A 22 -20.53 -11.93 6.18
CA VAL A 22 -21.33 -10.85 6.77
C VAL A 22 -22.82 -11.17 6.69
N ARG A 23 -23.27 -11.58 5.51
CA ARG A 23 -24.67 -11.88 5.28
C ARG A 23 -24.87 -12.82 4.10
N TRP A 24 -25.81 -13.77 4.27
CA TRP A 24 -26.29 -14.61 3.19
C TRP A 24 -27.37 -13.88 2.39
N LEU A 25 -27.25 -13.88 1.06
CA LEU A 25 -28.22 -13.26 0.14
C LEU A 25 -29.24 -14.26 -0.39
N VAL A 26 -29.03 -15.55 -0.12
CA VAL A 26 -29.89 -16.66 -0.56
C VAL A 26 -30.10 -17.65 0.57
N GLU A 27 -31.24 -18.37 0.56
CA GLU A 27 -31.54 -19.44 1.50
C GLU A 27 -31.46 -20.82 0.83
N VAL A 28 -31.39 -21.87 1.69
CA VAL A 28 -31.46 -23.25 1.19
C VAL A 28 -32.85 -23.49 0.59
N GLY A 29 -32.89 -23.89 -0.67
CA GLY A 29 -34.11 -24.06 -1.45
C GLY A 29 -34.34 -22.96 -2.50
N ASP A 30 -33.63 -21.85 -2.44
CA ASP A 30 -33.73 -20.77 -3.41
C ASP A 30 -33.15 -21.17 -4.77
N VAL A 31 -33.78 -20.62 -5.83
CA VAL A 31 -33.27 -20.74 -7.19
C VAL A 31 -32.30 -19.61 -7.47
N VAL A 32 -31.08 -19.96 -7.84
CA VAL A 32 -30.03 -18.99 -8.19
C VAL A 32 -29.72 -19.06 -9.69
N ALA A 33 -29.49 -17.90 -10.30
CA ALA A 33 -28.98 -17.78 -11.66
C ALA A 33 -27.44 -17.85 -11.67
N VAL A 34 -26.87 -18.09 -12.85
CA VAL A 34 -25.42 -17.98 -13.05
C VAL A 34 -25.00 -16.52 -12.82
N ASP A 35 -23.90 -16.31 -12.08
CA ASP A 35 -23.35 -15.02 -11.68
C ASP A 35 -24.23 -14.19 -10.72
N GLN A 36 -25.25 -14.82 -10.11
CA GLN A 36 -26.04 -14.19 -9.06
C GLN A 36 -25.25 -14.13 -7.75
N PRO A 37 -25.17 -12.96 -7.06
CA PRO A 37 -24.60 -12.86 -5.74
C PRO A 37 -25.34 -13.74 -4.73
N VAL A 38 -24.61 -14.56 -3.95
CA VAL A 38 -25.17 -15.51 -2.99
C VAL A 38 -24.82 -15.19 -1.55
N VAL A 39 -23.71 -14.49 -1.34
CA VAL A 39 -23.22 -14.12 -0.01
C VAL A 39 -22.42 -12.82 -0.10
N GLU A 40 -22.49 -12.04 0.95
CA GLU A 40 -21.65 -10.85 1.18
C GLU A 40 -20.60 -11.21 2.23
N VAL A 41 -19.33 -11.03 1.87
CA VAL A 41 -18.21 -11.34 2.75
C VAL A 41 -17.38 -10.09 3.01
N GLU A 42 -16.86 -9.96 4.23
CA GLU A 42 -15.91 -8.93 4.60
C GLU A 42 -14.49 -9.49 4.49
N THR A 43 -13.66 -8.76 3.78
CA THR A 43 -12.23 -9.02 3.68
C THR A 43 -11.48 -7.96 4.47
N ALA A 44 -10.19 -8.13 4.69
CA ALA A 44 -9.34 -7.13 5.36
C ALA A 44 -9.37 -5.73 4.70
N LYS A 45 -10.00 -5.57 3.51
CA LYS A 45 -9.99 -4.31 2.74
C LYS A 45 -11.38 -3.79 2.38
N ALA A 46 -12.35 -4.64 2.14
CA ALA A 46 -13.68 -4.24 1.68
C ALA A 46 -14.72 -5.36 1.88
N MET A 47 -15.98 -4.96 1.87
CA MET A 47 -17.12 -5.88 1.70
C MET A 47 -17.27 -6.23 0.23
N VAL A 48 -17.41 -7.52 -0.08
CA VAL A 48 -17.48 -8.03 -1.46
C VAL A 48 -18.64 -9.02 -1.57
N GLU A 49 -19.48 -8.82 -2.61
CA GLU A 49 -20.50 -9.82 -2.99
C GLU A 49 -19.85 -10.92 -3.82
N VAL A 50 -20.12 -12.19 -3.44
CA VAL A 50 -19.58 -13.36 -4.14
C VAL A 50 -20.64 -13.94 -5.06
N PRO A 51 -20.45 -13.88 -6.39
CA PRO A 51 -21.39 -14.44 -7.36
C PRO A 51 -21.21 -15.96 -7.50
N CYS A 52 -22.33 -16.70 -7.59
CA CYS A 52 -22.30 -18.14 -7.81
C CYS A 52 -22.14 -18.47 -9.31
N PRO A 53 -21.15 -19.30 -9.68
CA PRO A 53 -20.94 -19.67 -11.10
C PRO A 53 -21.93 -20.72 -11.61
N TYR A 54 -22.85 -21.19 -10.78
CA TYR A 54 -23.81 -22.23 -11.11
C TYR A 54 -25.23 -21.74 -10.97
N GLY A 55 -26.07 -22.02 -11.97
CA GLY A 55 -27.51 -21.80 -11.91
C GLY A 55 -28.23 -23.08 -11.47
N GLY A 56 -29.12 -22.99 -10.49
CA GLY A 56 -29.87 -24.12 -9.96
C GLY A 56 -30.49 -23.85 -8.61
N VAL A 57 -30.80 -24.89 -7.86
CA VAL A 57 -31.41 -24.78 -6.52
C VAL A 57 -30.33 -24.96 -5.44
N VAL A 58 -30.29 -24.05 -4.50
CA VAL A 58 -29.36 -24.10 -3.34
C VAL A 58 -29.73 -25.29 -2.45
N THR A 59 -28.77 -26.19 -2.22
CA THR A 59 -28.99 -27.40 -1.41
C THR A 59 -28.35 -27.33 -0.02
N ALA A 60 -27.26 -26.58 0.12
CA ALA A 60 -26.66 -26.31 1.43
C ALA A 60 -25.82 -25.03 1.40
N ARG A 61 -25.66 -24.38 2.56
CA ARG A 61 -24.74 -23.26 2.83
C ARG A 61 -23.76 -23.71 3.90
N PHE A 62 -22.50 -23.25 3.81
CA PHE A 62 -21.45 -23.62 4.76
C PHE A 62 -20.92 -22.35 5.46
N GLY A 63 -20.94 -22.35 6.79
CA GLY A 63 -20.62 -21.21 7.63
C GLY A 63 -21.86 -20.38 8.01
N GLU A 64 -21.86 -19.91 9.25
CA GLU A 64 -22.86 -18.97 9.76
C GLU A 64 -22.38 -17.53 9.55
N GLU A 65 -23.28 -16.55 9.59
CA GLU A 65 -22.93 -15.12 9.57
C GLU A 65 -22.01 -14.80 10.78
N GLY A 66 -20.94 -14.07 10.54
CA GLY A 66 -19.87 -13.79 11.51
C GLY A 66 -18.78 -14.87 11.58
N THR A 67 -18.78 -15.88 10.68
CA THR A 67 -17.75 -16.92 10.64
C THR A 67 -16.70 -16.62 9.59
N GLU A 68 -15.43 -16.69 9.96
CA GLU A 68 -14.30 -16.63 9.02
C GLU A 68 -14.15 -17.95 8.26
N LEU A 69 -14.08 -17.86 6.94
CA LEU A 69 -13.86 -18.97 6.04
C LEU A 69 -12.55 -18.81 5.26
N PRO A 70 -11.66 -19.81 5.27
CA PRO A 70 -10.48 -19.81 4.41
C PRO A 70 -10.84 -19.87 2.94
N VAL A 71 -10.09 -19.20 2.09
CA VAL A 71 -10.19 -19.27 0.63
C VAL A 71 -10.02 -20.73 0.18
N GLY A 72 -10.94 -21.19 -0.68
CA GLY A 72 -11.01 -22.57 -1.14
C GLY A 72 -11.86 -23.51 -0.27
N SER A 73 -12.41 -23.04 0.86
CA SER A 73 -13.40 -23.80 1.66
C SER A 73 -14.74 -23.88 0.96
N PRO A 74 -15.54 -24.94 1.17
CA PRO A 74 -16.90 -25.02 0.67
C PRO A 74 -17.73 -23.82 1.14
N LEU A 75 -18.44 -23.18 0.23
CA LEU A 75 -19.28 -22.01 0.50
C LEU A 75 -20.76 -22.38 0.34
N ILE A 76 -21.13 -22.94 -0.81
CA ILE A 76 -22.52 -23.29 -1.14
C ILE A 76 -22.56 -24.51 -2.06
N THR A 77 -23.63 -25.31 -1.99
CA THR A 77 -23.91 -26.37 -2.97
C THR A 77 -25.19 -26.07 -3.73
N VAL A 78 -25.16 -26.30 -5.05
CA VAL A 78 -26.26 -26.01 -5.97
C VAL A 78 -26.60 -27.26 -6.79
N ALA A 79 -27.87 -27.64 -6.82
CA ALA A 79 -28.39 -28.70 -7.68
C ALA A 79 -28.70 -28.14 -9.07
N VAL A 80 -27.92 -28.56 -10.06
CA VAL A 80 -28.05 -28.15 -11.47
C VAL A 80 -28.87 -29.20 -12.21
N GLY A 81 -29.90 -28.77 -13.00
CA GLY A 81 -30.70 -29.65 -13.85
C GLY A 81 -32.03 -30.12 -13.27
N ALA A 82 -32.56 -29.49 -12.19
CA ALA A 82 -33.96 -29.69 -11.79
C ALA A 82 -34.90 -28.86 -12.67
N PRO A 83 -36.04 -29.38 -13.11
CA PRO A 83 -37.03 -28.60 -13.86
C PRO A 83 -37.66 -27.55 -12.93
N VAL A 84 -37.56 -26.28 -13.32
CA VAL A 84 -38.21 -25.16 -12.65
C VAL A 84 -39.73 -25.30 -12.89
N THR A 85 -40.50 -25.57 -11.84
CA THR A 85 -41.95 -25.40 -11.88
C THR A 85 -42.25 -23.93 -11.64
N ASP A 86 -42.66 -23.24 -12.72
CA ASP A 86 -43.22 -21.90 -12.67
C ASP A 86 -44.42 -21.83 -11.73
N GLY A 87 -44.31 -21.04 -10.71
CA GLY A 87 -45.42 -20.59 -9.87
C GLY A 87 -45.57 -19.09 -10.02
N SER A 88 -46.36 -18.68 -11.00
CA SER A 88 -46.80 -17.29 -11.18
C SER A 88 -47.61 -16.83 -9.97
N THR A 89 -47.29 -15.69 -9.40
CA THR A 89 -48.29 -14.74 -8.91
C THR A 89 -47.75 -13.31 -9.00
N ASP A 90 -48.53 -12.61 -9.71
CA ASP A 90 -48.69 -11.20 -10.02
C ASP A 90 -48.63 -10.28 -8.79
N GLY A 91 -48.08 -9.06 -8.95
CA GLY A 91 -48.49 -8.01 -8.03
C GLY A 91 -47.51 -6.85 -7.80
N SER A 92 -47.69 -5.84 -8.64
CA SER A 92 -47.66 -4.43 -8.23
C SER A 92 -46.30 -3.71 -8.02
N ALA A 93 -46.11 -2.79 -8.94
CA ALA A 93 -45.16 -1.68 -8.89
C ALA A 93 -45.35 -0.77 -7.64
N ALA A 94 -44.30 -0.43 -7.00
CA ALA A 94 -44.21 0.80 -6.21
C ALA A 94 -42.85 1.44 -6.43
N LYS A 95 -42.88 2.61 -7.07
CA LYS A 95 -41.78 3.56 -7.10
C LYS A 95 -41.50 4.03 -5.68
N SER A 96 -40.24 4.01 -5.24
CA SER A 96 -39.81 4.90 -4.18
C SER A 96 -38.50 5.56 -4.62
N GLU A 97 -38.56 6.88 -4.63
CA GLU A 97 -37.44 7.79 -4.89
C GLU A 97 -36.43 7.66 -3.75
N GLY A 98 -35.18 7.38 -4.13
CA GLY A 98 -34.08 7.34 -3.20
C GLY A 98 -33.38 8.68 -3.11
N SER A 99 -33.30 9.26 -1.93
CA SER A 99 -32.36 10.32 -1.65
C SER A 99 -31.15 9.68 -0.97
N GLY A 100 -30.03 9.64 -1.63
CA GLY A 100 -28.74 9.28 -1.07
C GLY A 100 -27.83 10.48 -1.03
N ASN A 101 -27.51 10.98 0.15
CA ASN A 101 -26.40 11.89 0.34
C ASN A 101 -25.10 11.13 0.18
N VAL A 102 -24.42 11.32 -0.95
CA VAL A 102 -23.06 10.88 -1.15
C VAL A 102 -22.14 12.08 -0.95
N LEU A 103 -21.42 12.09 0.16
CA LEU A 103 -20.27 12.96 0.40
C LEU A 103 -19.06 12.24 -0.20
N VAL A 104 -18.55 12.79 -1.31
CA VAL A 104 -17.34 12.37 -2.05
C VAL A 104 -17.56 11.28 -3.10
N GLY A 105 -17.27 11.63 -4.36
CA GLY A 105 -16.95 10.67 -5.40
C GLY A 105 -17.70 10.89 -6.70
N TYR A 106 -17.01 10.80 -7.72
CA TYR A 106 -17.29 10.97 -9.14
C TYR A 106 -18.56 10.31 -9.62
N GLY A 107 -19.51 11.12 -10.10
CA GLY A 107 -20.69 10.65 -10.83
C GLY A 107 -20.28 10.09 -12.20
N THR A 108 -20.67 8.85 -12.47
CA THR A 108 -20.61 8.26 -13.81
C THR A 108 -21.87 8.66 -14.59
N SER A 109 -21.70 9.50 -15.60
CA SER A 109 -22.72 9.78 -16.61
C SER A 109 -22.67 8.70 -17.69
N GLU A 110 -23.80 8.07 -17.98
CA GLU A 110 -23.95 7.17 -19.11
C GLU A 110 -23.74 7.90 -20.44
N ALA A 111 -22.87 7.37 -21.29
CA ALA A 111 -22.66 7.84 -22.65
C ALA A 111 -23.57 7.08 -23.63
N PRO A 112 -24.22 7.78 -24.60
CA PRO A 112 -25.12 7.13 -25.51
C PRO A 112 -24.41 6.26 -26.55
N ALA A 113 -24.96 5.09 -26.81
CA ALA A 113 -24.51 4.12 -27.78
C ALA A 113 -24.52 4.66 -29.22
N ARG A 114 -23.32 4.77 -29.82
CA ARG A 114 -23.20 4.98 -31.28
C ARG A 114 -22.97 3.64 -31.98
N ARG A 115 -23.95 3.19 -32.72
CA ARG A 115 -23.84 2.14 -33.74
C ARG A 115 -22.91 2.60 -34.86
N ARG A 116 -21.81 1.86 -35.09
CA ARG A 116 -20.99 2.03 -36.29
C ARG A 116 -21.02 0.77 -37.13
N ARG A 117 -21.59 0.91 -38.35
CA ARG A 117 -21.59 -0.07 -39.42
C ARG A 117 -20.18 -0.32 -39.94
N VAL A 118 -19.84 -1.58 -40.07
CA VAL A 118 -18.62 -2.02 -40.79
C VAL A 118 -19.00 -2.33 -42.24
N ARG A 119 -18.23 -1.84 -43.18
CA ARG A 119 -18.24 -2.27 -44.60
C ARG A 119 -16.88 -2.89 -44.95
N PRO A 120 -16.84 -3.95 -45.74
CA PRO A 120 -15.61 -4.62 -46.12
C PRO A 120 -15.03 -4.11 -47.44
N GLY A 121 -13.72 -4.24 -47.63
CA GLY A 121 -13.02 -3.99 -48.89
C GLY A 121 -11.53 -4.35 -48.77
N GLN A 122 -11.17 -5.48 -49.22
CA GLN A 122 -10.35 -5.92 -50.37
C GLN A 122 -8.98 -5.24 -50.48
N GLY A 123 -7.94 -6.13 -50.63
CA GLY A 123 -6.74 -5.84 -51.37
C GLY A 123 -5.46 -6.45 -50.83
N ALA A 124 -5.07 -7.62 -51.33
CA ALA A 124 -3.69 -8.15 -51.37
C ALA A 124 -2.96 -7.54 -52.57
N PRO A 125 -1.69 -7.84 -52.93
CA PRO A 125 -0.78 -8.90 -52.52
C PRO A 125 0.75 -8.55 -52.57
N VAL A 126 1.61 -9.64 -52.33
CA VAL A 126 2.94 -9.96 -52.92
C VAL A 126 4.18 -9.30 -52.27
N ALA A 127 5.29 -9.93 -51.93
CA ALA A 127 6.03 -11.12 -52.39
C ALA A 127 7.15 -11.48 -51.39
N SER A 128 7.51 -12.79 -51.41
CA SER A 128 8.77 -13.36 -50.87
C SER A 128 9.98 -13.02 -51.76
N PRO A 129 11.27 -13.34 -51.40
CA PRO A 129 11.73 -14.72 -51.38
C PRO A 129 12.80 -15.14 -50.34
N ALA A 130 12.73 -16.38 -49.95
CA ALA A 130 13.67 -17.49 -49.98
C ALA A 130 15.14 -17.33 -49.53
N ALA A 131 15.57 -18.23 -48.61
CA ALA A 131 16.54 -19.29 -48.90
C ALA A 131 16.84 -20.21 -47.69
N ASN A 132 16.59 -21.47 -47.87
CA ASN A 132 17.32 -22.71 -47.52
C ASN A 132 18.03 -22.89 -46.17
N GLY A 133 17.62 -24.00 -45.52
CA GLY A 133 18.40 -24.76 -44.55
C GLY A 133 17.62 -26.00 -44.11
N GLN A 134 17.93 -27.16 -44.70
CA GLN A 134 17.35 -28.46 -44.40
C GLN A 134 17.63 -28.92 -42.98
N ALA A 135 16.61 -29.39 -42.27
CA ALA A 135 16.71 -30.40 -41.23
C ALA A 135 15.37 -31.11 -41.03
N ALA A 136 15.45 -32.43 -41.17
CA ALA A 136 14.59 -33.55 -40.81
C ALA A 136 13.09 -33.29 -40.47
N VAL A 137 12.28 -33.86 -41.35
CA VAL A 137 10.82 -34.01 -41.22
C VAL A 137 10.53 -35.00 -40.08
N ARG A 138 9.87 -34.53 -39.04
CA ARG A 138 9.03 -35.35 -38.15
C ARG A 138 7.58 -35.08 -38.53
N GLU A 139 6.84 -36.17 -38.79
CA GLU A 139 5.42 -36.15 -39.15
C GLU A 139 4.60 -35.36 -38.10
N VAL A 140 3.97 -34.30 -38.54
CA VAL A 140 2.99 -33.54 -37.77
C VAL A 140 1.66 -34.24 -37.96
N VAL A 141 1.14 -34.86 -36.91
CA VAL A 141 -0.23 -35.37 -36.86
C VAL A 141 -1.18 -34.18 -36.85
N GLU A 142 -1.87 -33.96 -37.97
CA GLU A 142 -2.97 -32.96 -38.04
C GLU A 142 -4.16 -33.46 -37.24
N GLY A 143 -4.31 -32.95 -36.01
CA GLY A 143 -5.48 -33.15 -35.13
C GLY A 143 -5.67 -31.98 -34.15
N PRO A 144 -6.86 -31.81 -33.62
CA PRO A 144 -7.09 -30.78 -32.60
C PRO A 144 -6.25 -31.07 -31.35
N VAL A 145 -5.45 -30.08 -30.88
CA VAL A 145 -4.63 -30.21 -29.71
C VAL A 145 -5.51 -30.46 -28.47
N PRO A 146 -5.33 -31.58 -27.73
CA PRO A 146 -6.20 -31.96 -26.62
C PRO A 146 -5.92 -31.13 -25.38
N VAL A 147 -6.38 -29.87 -25.37
CA VAL A 147 -6.29 -28.92 -24.24
C VAL A 147 -7.65 -28.30 -24.04
N ILE A 148 -8.28 -28.55 -22.89
CA ILE A 148 -9.59 -27.99 -22.53
C ILE A 148 -9.44 -26.60 -21.88
N SER A 149 -8.40 -26.40 -21.04
CA SER A 149 -8.26 -25.18 -20.25
C SER A 149 -7.71 -23.99 -21.05
N PRO A 150 -8.41 -22.85 -21.09
CA PRO A 150 -7.91 -21.60 -21.68
C PRO A 150 -6.63 -21.10 -21.02
N LEU A 151 -6.46 -21.34 -19.71
CA LEU A 151 -5.26 -20.96 -18.94
C LEU A 151 -4.02 -21.71 -19.40
N VAL A 152 -4.13 -23.01 -19.72
CA VAL A 152 -3.01 -23.83 -20.22
C VAL A 152 -2.57 -23.32 -21.59
N ARG A 153 -3.51 -22.97 -22.46
CA ARG A 153 -3.21 -22.37 -23.78
C ARG A 153 -2.54 -21.00 -23.66
N ARG A 154 -2.97 -20.21 -22.69
CA ARG A 154 -2.39 -18.91 -22.40
C ARG A 154 -0.97 -19.03 -21.85
N LEU A 155 -0.75 -19.91 -20.87
CA LEU A 155 0.57 -20.17 -20.26
C LEU A 155 1.60 -20.66 -21.30
N ALA A 156 1.21 -21.58 -22.18
CA ALA A 156 2.06 -22.05 -23.27
C ALA A 156 2.43 -20.92 -24.25
N ARG A 157 1.45 -20.09 -24.65
CA ARG A 157 1.65 -18.95 -25.55
C ARG A 157 2.55 -17.87 -24.95
N GLU A 158 2.37 -17.53 -23.69
CA GLU A 158 3.18 -16.52 -22.97
C GLU A 158 4.65 -16.96 -22.86
N ASN A 159 4.90 -18.28 -22.86
CA ASN A 159 6.25 -18.84 -22.77
C ASN A 159 6.79 -19.43 -24.08
N GLY A 160 6.12 -19.20 -25.20
CA GLY A 160 6.59 -19.61 -26.54
C GLY A 160 6.63 -21.13 -26.77
N LEU A 161 5.87 -21.93 -25.98
CA LEU A 161 5.80 -23.39 -26.12
C LEU A 161 4.72 -23.81 -27.12
N ASP A 162 5.07 -24.66 -28.06
CA ASP A 162 4.09 -25.28 -28.96
C ASP A 162 3.43 -26.48 -28.26
N LEU A 163 2.15 -26.39 -27.99
CA LEU A 163 1.36 -27.46 -27.37
C LEU A 163 1.26 -28.73 -28.16
N ARG A 164 1.61 -28.70 -29.47
CA ARG A 164 1.64 -29.89 -30.34
C ARG A 164 2.87 -30.78 -30.09
N GLU A 165 3.90 -30.22 -29.50
CA GLU A 165 5.14 -30.94 -29.18
C GLU A 165 5.09 -31.57 -27.77
N LEU A 166 4.03 -31.24 -26.98
CA LEU A 166 3.85 -31.73 -25.61
C LEU A 166 3.00 -33.01 -25.60
N THR A 167 3.48 -34.02 -24.88
CA THR A 167 2.69 -35.20 -24.57
C THR A 167 1.89 -34.95 -23.32
N GLY A 168 0.54 -34.99 -23.41
CA GLY A 168 -0.35 -34.79 -22.28
C GLY A 168 -0.35 -35.98 -21.29
N SER A 169 -0.28 -35.73 -20.01
CA SER A 169 -0.35 -36.74 -18.94
C SER A 169 -1.77 -37.03 -18.45
N GLY A 170 -2.77 -36.30 -18.94
CA GLY A 170 -4.16 -36.50 -18.57
C GLY A 170 -4.85 -37.65 -19.30
N PRO A 171 -6.11 -38.03 -18.93
CA PRO A 171 -6.90 -39.02 -19.64
C PRO A 171 -7.00 -38.70 -21.13
N ASP A 172 -6.89 -39.70 -21.99
CA ASP A 172 -6.96 -39.57 -23.44
C ASP A 172 -5.90 -38.64 -24.06
N GLY A 173 -4.72 -38.50 -23.39
CA GLY A 173 -3.64 -37.64 -23.87
C GLY A 173 -3.88 -36.14 -23.65
N LEU A 174 -4.76 -35.77 -22.75
CA LEU A 174 -5.08 -34.39 -22.40
C LEU A 174 -3.86 -33.67 -21.79
N ILE A 175 -3.48 -32.53 -22.37
CA ILE A 175 -2.40 -31.69 -21.86
C ILE A 175 -2.91 -30.90 -20.65
N LEU A 176 -2.31 -31.16 -19.51
CA LEU A 176 -2.59 -30.51 -18.23
C LEU A 176 -1.63 -29.34 -18.00
N ARG A 177 -1.96 -28.49 -17.04
CA ARG A 177 -1.08 -27.39 -16.61
C ARG A 177 0.31 -27.91 -16.16
N ALA A 178 0.33 -29.03 -15.46
CA ALA A 178 1.56 -29.66 -14.98
C ALA A 178 2.51 -30.05 -16.13
N ASP A 179 1.99 -30.42 -17.31
CA ASP A 179 2.79 -30.80 -18.46
C ASP A 179 3.51 -29.60 -19.05
N VAL A 180 2.83 -28.45 -19.15
CA VAL A 180 3.41 -27.18 -19.59
C VAL A 180 4.46 -26.69 -18.58
N GLU A 181 4.20 -26.76 -17.30
CA GLU A 181 5.16 -26.38 -16.26
C GLU A 181 6.38 -27.31 -16.20
N ASN A 182 6.20 -28.60 -16.47
CA ASN A 182 7.31 -29.57 -16.60
C ASN A 182 8.17 -29.29 -17.83
N ALA A 183 7.55 -28.98 -18.97
CA ALA A 183 8.26 -28.63 -20.19
C ALA A 183 9.09 -27.34 -20.00
N LEU A 184 8.53 -26.33 -19.33
CA LEU A 184 9.24 -25.10 -18.98
C LEU A 184 10.43 -25.35 -18.04
N ARG A 185 10.27 -26.24 -17.04
CA ARG A 185 11.37 -26.64 -16.15
C ARG A 185 12.46 -27.40 -16.90
N SER A 186 12.08 -28.26 -17.84
CA SER A 186 13.02 -29.03 -18.66
C SER A 186 13.79 -28.13 -19.64
N ALA A 187 13.13 -27.16 -20.27
CA ALA A 187 13.77 -26.15 -21.10
C ALA A 187 14.76 -25.30 -20.29
N ALA A 188 14.36 -24.84 -19.10
CA ALA A 188 15.24 -24.10 -18.19
C ALA A 188 16.39 -24.94 -17.60
N ALA A 189 16.24 -26.26 -17.58
CA ALA A 189 17.31 -27.18 -17.17
C ALA A 189 18.30 -27.53 -18.32
N GLN A 190 17.85 -27.51 -19.58
CA GLN A 190 18.70 -27.70 -20.74
C GLN A 190 19.59 -26.48 -21.03
N ASP A 191 19.13 -25.28 -20.70
CA ASP A 191 19.97 -24.07 -20.72
C ASP A 191 21.06 -24.05 -19.62
N LYS A 192 21.01 -24.99 -18.65
CA LYS A 192 22.00 -25.11 -17.57
C LYS A 192 23.10 -26.14 -17.76
N VAL A 193 23.10 -26.88 -18.84
CA VAL A 193 24.17 -27.86 -19.13
C VAL A 193 25.00 -27.38 -20.33
N ALA A 194 25.71 -26.27 -20.10
CA ALA A 194 26.91 -25.94 -20.87
C ALA A 194 28.05 -25.76 -19.85
N GLU A 195 29.15 -26.41 -20.16
CA GLU A 195 30.39 -26.66 -19.45
C GLU A 195 30.98 -25.46 -18.65
N PRO A 196 31.70 -25.68 -17.53
CA PRO A 196 32.21 -24.59 -16.74
C PRO A 196 33.43 -23.92 -17.35
N ALA A 197 33.23 -22.77 -17.96
CA ALA A 197 34.28 -21.80 -18.19
C ALA A 197 34.53 -20.99 -16.93
N PRO A 198 35.77 -20.47 -16.68
CA PRO A 198 36.16 -19.89 -15.39
C PRO A 198 35.30 -18.72 -14.99
N THR A 199 34.89 -18.73 -13.72
CA THR A 199 34.11 -17.73 -13.04
C THR A 199 34.57 -16.31 -13.33
N ALA A 200 33.85 -15.63 -14.23
CA ALA A 200 33.84 -14.18 -14.29
C ALA A 200 32.98 -13.65 -13.11
N PRO A 201 33.40 -12.56 -12.47
CA PRO A 201 32.61 -11.95 -11.38
C PRO A 201 31.23 -11.55 -11.90
N PRO A 202 30.19 -11.49 -11.03
CA PRO A 202 28.83 -11.24 -11.43
C PRO A 202 28.72 -9.98 -12.28
N GLN A 203 28.25 -10.16 -13.53
CA GLN A 203 28.07 -9.05 -14.46
C GLN A 203 26.95 -8.16 -13.94
N THR A 204 27.38 -7.07 -13.33
CA THR A 204 26.58 -5.89 -13.09
C THR A 204 25.89 -5.45 -14.38
N SER A 205 24.59 -5.13 -14.26
CA SER A 205 23.73 -4.41 -15.20
C SER A 205 24.46 -3.68 -16.32
N ALA A 206 23.93 -3.80 -17.54
CA ALA A 206 24.44 -3.17 -18.77
C ALA A 206 25.02 -1.76 -18.53
N PRO A 207 26.18 -1.43 -19.13
CA PRO A 207 26.81 -0.14 -18.91
C PRO A 207 25.87 0.97 -19.38
N VAL A 208 25.42 1.80 -18.45
CA VAL A 208 24.81 3.09 -18.78
C VAL A 208 25.90 3.88 -19.49
N LEU A 209 25.74 4.05 -20.79
CA LEU A 209 26.65 4.81 -21.64
C LEU A 209 26.64 6.29 -21.15
N GLY A 210 27.79 6.77 -20.66
CA GLY A 210 28.06 8.19 -20.46
C GLY A 210 27.71 8.80 -19.11
N GLY A 211 27.88 8.10 -17.97
CA GLY A 211 27.66 8.67 -16.62
C GLY A 211 28.87 8.53 -15.70
N ILE A 212 29.02 9.44 -14.74
CA ILE A 212 29.98 9.32 -13.64
C ILE A 212 29.40 8.33 -12.60
N ARG A 213 30.12 7.26 -12.32
CA ARG A 213 29.71 6.28 -11.32
C ARG A 213 30.21 6.70 -9.94
N VAL A 214 29.29 6.99 -9.03
CA VAL A 214 29.60 7.31 -7.63
C VAL A 214 29.21 6.11 -6.76
N PRO A 215 30.15 5.41 -6.12
CA PRO A 215 29.83 4.25 -5.31
C PRO A 215 29.12 4.65 -4.01
N LEU A 216 28.07 3.88 -3.67
CA LEU A 216 27.38 3.99 -2.38
C LEU A 216 28.16 3.20 -1.33
N LYS A 217 29.08 3.86 -0.61
CA LYS A 217 29.94 3.25 0.42
C LYS A 217 29.82 4.01 1.75
N GLY A 218 30.18 3.34 2.86
CA GLY A 218 30.15 3.93 4.20
C GLY A 218 28.76 4.44 4.58
N ILE A 219 28.68 5.64 5.15
CA ILE A 219 27.42 6.27 5.61
C ILE A 219 26.40 6.36 4.46
N ARG A 220 26.83 6.70 3.26
CA ARG A 220 25.94 6.81 2.09
C ARG A 220 25.30 5.47 1.71
N GLY A 221 26.07 4.38 1.80
CA GLY A 221 25.55 3.02 1.60
C GLY A 221 24.53 2.65 2.66
N ALA A 222 24.86 2.85 3.93
CA ALA A 222 23.96 2.56 5.04
C ALA A 222 22.64 3.36 4.97
N VAL A 223 22.71 4.64 4.58
CA VAL A 223 21.50 5.46 4.36
C VAL A 223 20.67 4.93 3.19
N ALA A 224 21.30 4.58 2.06
CA ALA A 224 20.60 4.02 0.90
C ALA A 224 19.90 2.70 1.24
N ASP A 225 20.54 1.82 2.01
CA ASP A 225 19.96 0.56 2.46
C ASP A 225 18.77 0.79 3.40
N LYS A 226 18.92 1.71 4.37
CA LYS A 226 17.86 2.06 5.33
C LYS A 226 16.63 2.65 4.64
N LEU A 227 16.83 3.60 3.72
CA LEU A 227 15.74 4.21 2.97
C LEU A 227 15.06 3.22 2.02
N SER A 228 15.84 2.35 1.36
CA SER A 228 15.30 1.30 0.51
C SER A 228 14.51 0.26 1.31
N ARG A 229 14.94 -0.06 2.52
CA ARG A 229 14.21 -0.93 3.44
C ARG A 229 12.89 -0.30 3.86
N SER A 230 12.91 0.97 4.29
CA SER A 230 11.72 1.71 4.68
C SER A 230 10.64 1.65 3.58
N ARG A 231 11.01 1.96 2.34
CA ARG A 231 10.05 1.95 1.22
C ARG A 231 9.55 0.57 0.81
N ARG A 232 10.27 -0.50 1.12
CA ARG A 232 9.82 -1.87 0.83
C ARG A 232 8.95 -2.45 1.94
N GLU A 233 9.24 -2.10 3.20
CA GLU A 233 8.64 -2.75 4.36
C GLU A 233 7.50 -1.94 4.96
N ILE A 234 7.44 -0.62 4.72
CA ILE A 234 6.42 0.27 5.29
C ILE A 234 5.44 0.71 4.18
N PRO A 235 4.18 0.30 4.23
CA PRO A 235 3.11 0.87 3.41
C PRO A 235 2.71 2.23 3.99
N ASP A 236 3.45 3.28 3.59
CA ASP A 236 3.29 4.61 4.14
C ASP A 236 2.22 5.43 3.43
N ALA A 237 1.51 6.24 4.21
CA ALA A 237 0.63 7.29 3.72
C ALA A 237 1.06 8.64 4.30
N THR A 238 0.73 9.74 3.61
CA THR A 238 1.03 11.10 4.07
C THR A 238 -0.22 11.97 4.03
N CYS A 239 -0.48 12.67 5.11
CA CYS A 239 -1.47 13.75 5.17
C CYS A 239 -0.80 15.06 5.60
N TRP A 240 -1.41 16.20 5.28
CA TRP A 240 -0.88 17.52 5.62
C TRP A 240 -1.99 18.51 5.94
N VAL A 241 -1.61 19.57 6.66
CA VAL A 241 -2.47 20.69 7.00
C VAL A 241 -1.65 21.98 7.01
N ASP A 242 -2.26 23.08 6.57
CA ASP A 242 -1.72 24.41 6.80
C ASP A 242 -2.21 24.92 8.16
N ALA A 243 -1.31 25.51 8.95
CA ALA A 243 -1.59 26.05 10.28
C ALA A 243 -1.05 27.47 10.45
N ASP A 244 -1.77 28.30 11.19
CA ASP A 244 -1.34 29.63 11.56
C ASP A 244 -0.42 29.59 12.77
N ALA A 245 0.89 29.69 12.56
CA ALA A 245 1.91 29.64 13.60
C ALA A 245 2.17 31.02 14.26
N THR A 246 1.37 32.04 14.00
CA THR A 246 1.61 33.41 14.52
C THR A 246 1.67 33.42 16.05
N GLU A 247 0.73 32.73 16.70
CA GLU A 247 0.69 32.72 18.18
C GLU A 247 1.82 31.85 18.77
N LEU A 248 2.24 30.77 18.11
CA LEU A 248 3.42 30.00 18.51
C LEU A 248 4.68 30.85 18.46
N MET A 249 4.84 31.64 17.41
CA MET A 249 6.01 32.53 17.25
C MET A 249 5.98 33.68 18.25
N ARG A 250 4.79 34.22 18.57
CA ARG A 250 4.60 35.23 19.63
C ARG A 250 4.90 34.66 21.02
N ALA A 251 4.39 33.49 21.34
CA ALA A 251 4.67 32.79 22.58
C ALA A 251 6.16 32.55 22.79
N ARG A 252 6.83 32.03 21.75
CA ARG A 252 8.30 31.87 21.77
C ARG A 252 9.04 33.19 22.02
N THR A 253 8.61 34.26 21.35
CA THR A 253 9.21 35.60 21.52
C THR A 253 9.02 36.09 22.97
N ALA A 254 7.83 35.93 23.56
CA ALA A 254 7.54 36.30 24.93
C ALA A 254 8.37 35.48 25.92
N MET A 255 8.44 34.16 25.76
CA MET A 255 9.30 33.29 26.59
C MET A 255 10.77 33.76 26.56
N ASN A 256 11.29 34.06 25.36
CA ASN A 256 12.66 34.50 25.19
C ASN A 256 12.94 35.93 25.68
N ALA A 257 11.89 36.75 25.83
CA ALA A 257 11.98 38.09 26.43
C ALA A 257 11.89 38.06 27.96
N ALA A 258 11.27 37.05 28.55
CA ALA A 258 11.12 36.90 30.01
C ALA A 258 12.44 36.61 30.74
N GLY A 259 13.52 36.33 30.01
CA GLY A 259 14.82 35.94 30.55
C GLY A 259 15.02 34.43 30.61
N GLY A 260 16.22 33.99 31.04
CA GLY A 260 16.57 32.56 31.02
C GLY A 260 17.19 32.08 29.70
N PRO A 261 17.40 30.75 29.56
CA PRO A 261 17.89 30.15 28.34
C PRO A 261 16.96 30.40 27.15
N LYS A 262 17.52 30.61 25.97
CA LYS A 262 16.70 30.82 24.74
C LYS A 262 16.00 29.53 24.36
N ILE A 263 14.67 29.59 24.16
CA ILE A 263 13.86 28.46 23.69
C ILE A 263 13.89 28.39 22.18
N SER A 264 14.26 27.23 21.64
CA SER A 264 14.27 26.97 20.20
C SER A 264 12.87 26.63 19.70
N LEU A 265 12.57 26.93 18.42
CA LEU A 265 11.32 26.49 17.80
C LEU A 265 11.21 24.97 17.77
N LEU A 266 12.31 24.29 17.51
CA LEU A 266 12.36 22.83 17.46
C LEU A 266 11.97 22.19 18.80
N ALA A 267 12.38 22.80 19.92
CA ALA A 267 12.01 22.34 21.26
C ALA A 267 10.49 22.50 21.53
N LEU A 268 9.87 23.59 21.09
CA LEU A 268 8.42 23.78 21.20
C LEU A 268 7.68 22.76 20.36
N LEU A 269 8.11 22.53 19.11
CA LEU A 269 7.53 21.51 18.24
C LEU A 269 7.71 20.11 18.84
N ALA A 270 8.85 19.79 19.42
CA ALA A 270 9.07 18.52 20.11
C ALA A 270 8.14 18.33 21.31
N ARG A 271 7.89 19.39 22.10
CA ARG A 271 6.87 19.36 23.18
C ARG A 271 5.47 19.10 22.65
N ILE A 272 5.10 19.72 21.52
CA ILE A 272 3.82 19.45 20.85
C ILE A 272 3.76 17.99 20.39
N CYS A 273 4.83 17.47 19.77
CA CYS A 273 4.90 16.07 19.35
C CYS A 273 4.72 15.10 20.53
N THR A 274 5.44 15.32 21.65
CA THR A 274 5.31 14.42 22.81
C THR A 274 3.91 14.45 23.41
N ALA A 275 3.25 15.61 23.47
CA ALA A 275 1.88 15.73 23.90
C ALA A 275 0.89 15.05 22.93
N ALA A 276 1.13 15.13 21.63
CA ALA A 276 0.34 14.46 20.62
C ALA A 276 0.50 12.94 20.70
N LEU A 277 1.73 12.43 20.82
CA LEU A 277 2.03 10.99 20.90
C LEU A 277 1.44 10.34 22.16
N ALA A 278 1.31 11.08 23.26
CA ALA A 278 0.60 10.60 24.45
C ALA A 278 -0.91 10.37 24.21
N ARG A 279 -1.50 11.03 23.20
CA ARG A 279 -2.89 10.86 22.80
C ARG A 279 -3.10 9.83 21.70
N PHE A 280 -2.09 9.66 20.87
CA PHE A 280 -2.09 8.79 19.69
C PHE A 280 -0.88 7.85 19.76
N PRO A 281 -0.87 6.92 20.74
CA PRO A 281 0.28 6.06 21.00
C PRO A 281 0.61 5.11 19.84
N GLU A 282 -0.33 4.85 18.94
CA GLU A 282 -0.13 4.03 17.74
C GLU A 282 0.98 4.60 16.85
N LEU A 283 1.13 5.93 16.80
CA LEU A 283 2.16 6.60 16.02
C LEU A 283 3.54 6.59 16.69
N ASN A 284 3.61 6.18 17.98
CA ASN A 284 4.85 5.97 18.74
C ASN A 284 5.13 4.46 18.87
N SER A 285 5.27 3.77 17.76
CA SER A 285 5.34 2.31 17.71
C SER A 285 6.31 1.81 16.64
N THR A 286 6.44 0.51 16.57
CA THR A 286 7.09 -0.22 15.48
C THR A 286 6.29 -1.47 15.14
N VAL A 287 6.43 -1.99 13.92
CA VAL A 287 5.76 -3.20 13.47
C VAL A 287 6.73 -4.37 13.45
N ASP A 288 6.46 -5.40 14.25
CA ASP A 288 7.17 -6.68 14.18
C ASP A 288 6.39 -7.63 13.24
N MET A 289 6.86 -7.71 12.00
CA MET A 289 6.24 -8.59 11.00
C MET A 289 6.45 -10.07 11.27
N ALA A 290 7.47 -10.45 12.04
CA ALA A 290 7.71 -11.85 12.37
C ALA A 290 6.71 -12.35 13.42
N ALA A 291 6.42 -11.51 14.42
CA ALA A 291 5.38 -11.76 15.43
C ALA A 291 3.97 -11.36 14.95
N ARG A 292 3.86 -10.58 13.85
CA ARG A 292 2.62 -9.93 13.38
C ARG A 292 2.00 -9.04 14.46
N GLU A 293 2.83 -8.20 15.09
CA GLU A 293 2.42 -7.35 16.21
C GLU A 293 2.86 -5.89 15.99
N VAL A 294 2.06 -4.96 16.50
CA VAL A 294 2.43 -3.55 16.68
C VAL A 294 2.96 -3.38 18.10
N VAL A 295 4.19 -2.95 18.24
CA VAL A 295 4.83 -2.70 19.54
C VAL A 295 4.78 -1.20 19.83
N GLN A 296 3.91 -0.78 20.73
CA GLN A 296 3.79 0.60 21.20
C GLN A 296 4.80 0.85 22.33
N PHE A 297 5.45 2.02 22.28
CA PHE A 297 6.46 2.38 23.28
C PHE A 297 5.83 3.24 24.41
N ASP A 298 6.26 3.00 25.63
CA ASP A 298 5.87 3.77 26.82
C ASP A 298 6.71 5.05 27.01
N HIS A 299 7.74 5.24 26.18
CA HIS A 299 8.65 6.38 26.15
C HIS A 299 8.69 7.00 24.76
N VAL A 300 9.07 8.28 24.66
CA VAL A 300 9.22 8.98 23.38
C VAL A 300 10.67 9.41 23.22
N HIS A 301 11.34 8.87 22.20
CA HIS A 301 12.67 9.24 21.75
C HIS A 301 12.55 9.94 20.40
N ILE A 302 12.79 11.27 20.39
CA ILE A 302 12.61 12.07 19.16
C ILE A 302 13.90 12.11 18.35
N GLY A 303 13.85 11.50 17.16
CA GLY A 303 14.83 11.74 16.11
C GLY A 303 14.60 13.10 15.46
N PHE A 304 15.67 13.81 15.11
CA PHE A 304 15.54 15.04 14.33
C PHE A 304 16.56 15.11 13.21
N ALA A 305 16.16 15.67 12.06
CA ALA A 305 17.03 15.79 10.92
C ALA A 305 18.06 16.91 11.12
N ALA A 306 19.33 16.57 11.09
CA ALA A 306 20.45 17.52 11.18
C ALA A 306 21.33 17.41 9.93
N GLN A 307 21.49 18.51 9.22
CA GLN A 307 22.37 18.61 8.06
C GLN A 307 23.81 18.87 8.50
N THR A 308 24.73 18.03 8.02
CA THR A 308 26.17 18.18 8.26
C THR A 308 26.94 18.21 6.93
N GLU A 309 28.21 18.60 6.98
CA GLU A 309 29.09 18.55 5.80
C GLU A 309 29.25 17.11 5.24
N ARG A 310 29.06 16.09 6.08
CA ARG A 310 29.17 14.67 5.73
C ARG A 310 27.85 14.08 5.23
N GLY A 311 26.76 14.85 5.25
CA GLY A 311 25.42 14.46 4.86
C GLY A 311 24.39 14.64 5.97
N LEU A 312 23.17 14.16 5.70
CA LEU A 312 22.07 14.18 6.67
C LEU A 312 22.27 13.08 7.71
N VAL A 313 22.14 13.45 8.99
CA VAL A 313 22.10 12.51 10.12
C VAL A 313 20.83 12.76 10.94
N VAL A 314 20.39 11.76 11.70
CA VAL A 314 19.18 11.84 12.54
C VAL A 314 19.59 11.49 13.98
N PRO A 315 20.10 12.48 14.75
CA PRO A 315 20.35 12.28 16.17
C PRO A 315 19.05 12.10 16.95
N VAL A 316 19.11 11.44 18.10
CA VAL A 316 17.96 11.05 18.91
C VAL A 316 18.03 11.71 20.29
N VAL A 317 17.02 12.52 20.62
CA VAL A 317 16.78 13.04 21.97
C VAL A 317 16.04 11.99 22.77
N ARG A 318 16.71 11.45 23.79
CA ARG A 318 16.15 10.43 24.66
C ARG A 318 15.15 11.05 25.66
N ASP A 319 14.08 10.28 25.94
CA ASP A 319 13.07 10.61 26.94
C ASP A 319 12.50 12.03 26.75
N ALA A 320 12.22 12.39 25.48
CA ALA A 320 11.73 13.72 25.13
C ALA A 320 10.41 14.07 25.82
N HIS A 321 9.59 13.09 26.16
CA HIS A 321 8.32 13.24 26.88
C HIS A 321 8.52 13.75 28.34
N ALA A 322 9.65 13.41 28.96
CA ALA A 322 9.98 13.82 30.34
C ALA A 322 10.75 15.14 30.42
N ARG A 323 11.05 15.77 29.27
CA ARG A 323 11.85 17.00 29.21
C ARG A 323 10.97 18.23 29.01
N ASP A 324 11.35 19.33 29.64
CA ASP A 324 10.80 20.66 29.37
C ASP A 324 11.43 21.31 28.13
N ALA A 325 10.95 22.48 27.72
CA ALA A 325 11.41 23.19 26.53
C ALA A 325 12.86 23.68 26.64
N GLU A 326 13.35 24.02 27.86
CA GLU A 326 14.74 24.45 28.09
C GLU A 326 15.70 23.26 27.94
N SER A 327 15.39 22.16 28.59
CA SER A 327 16.17 20.91 28.51
C SER A 327 16.19 20.36 27.08
N LEU A 328 15.07 20.37 26.36
CA LEU A 328 15.01 19.98 24.97
C LEU A 328 15.89 20.89 24.11
N THR A 329 15.83 22.22 24.33
CA THR A 329 16.65 23.17 23.57
C THR A 329 18.13 22.91 23.78
N ALA A 330 18.56 22.71 25.04
CA ALA A 330 19.95 22.41 25.37
C ALA A 330 20.41 21.11 24.69
N GLU A 331 19.58 20.08 24.72
CA GLU A 331 19.91 18.78 24.12
C GLU A 331 19.96 18.83 22.59
N PHE A 332 19.03 19.55 21.92
CA PHE A 332 19.09 19.78 20.49
C PHE A 332 20.38 20.51 20.07
N VAL A 333 20.78 21.54 20.83
CA VAL A 333 22.04 22.26 20.58
C VAL A 333 23.23 21.35 20.74
N ARG A 334 23.32 20.58 21.84
CA ARG A 334 24.38 19.63 22.10
C ARG A 334 24.52 18.59 20.97
N LEU A 335 23.43 17.95 20.61
CA LEU A 335 23.41 16.92 19.55
C LEU A 335 23.74 17.50 18.17
N THR A 336 23.27 18.72 17.86
CA THR A 336 23.58 19.40 16.61
C THR A 336 25.06 19.72 16.51
N GLU A 337 25.70 20.19 17.60
CA GLU A 337 27.14 20.45 17.63
C GLU A 337 27.96 19.17 17.53
N ALA A 338 27.53 18.09 18.25
CA ALA A 338 28.15 16.77 18.12
C ALA A 338 28.00 16.22 16.68
N ALA A 339 26.87 16.45 16.04
CA ALA A 339 26.64 16.05 14.64
C ALA A 339 27.63 16.78 13.71
N ARG A 340 27.75 18.09 13.88
CA ARG A 340 28.63 18.96 13.08
C ARG A 340 30.09 18.61 13.19
N THR A 341 30.54 18.30 14.40
CA THR A 341 31.94 17.91 14.69
C THR A 341 32.24 16.44 14.40
N GLY A 342 31.19 15.62 14.09
CA GLY A 342 31.32 14.18 13.87
C GLY A 342 31.53 13.37 15.14
N GLY A 343 31.17 13.93 16.30
CA GLY A 343 31.31 13.33 17.62
C GLY A 343 30.11 12.54 18.13
N LEU A 344 29.06 12.33 17.28
CA LEU A 344 27.90 11.53 17.65
C LEU A 344 28.28 10.08 17.90
N THR A 345 27.82 9.52 19.01
CA THR A 345 27.94 8.10 19.32
C THR A 345 26.88 7.26 18.57
N PRO A 346 27.10 5.95 18.34
CA PRO A 346 26.09 5.07 17.78
C PRO A 346 24.77 5.06 18.57
N GLY A 347 24.87 5.19 19.91
CA GLY A 347 23.68 5.28 20.76
C GLY A 347 22.85 6.53 20.53
N GLU A 348 23.45 7.63 20.09
CA GLU A 348 22.77 8.88 19.76
C GLU A 348 22.16 8.89 18.34
N LEU A 349 22.45 7.89 17.52
CA LEU A 349 21.96 7.73 16.14
C LEU A 349 20.91 6.63 15.98
N THR A 350 20.59 5.91 17.06
CA THR A 350 19.71 4.75 17.03
C THR A 350 18.63 4.81 18.10
N GLY A 351 17.56 4.04 17.93
CA GLY A 351 16.49 3.88 18.93
C GLY A 351 15.57 5.11 19.05
N GLY A 352 15.45 5.92 18.00
CA GLY A 352 14.35 6.86 17.86
C GLY A 352 13.03 6.12 17.73
N THR A 353 11.97 6.69 18.29
CA THR A 353 10.60 6.14 18.21
C THR A 353 9.69 6.99 17.32
N PHE A 354 10.04 8.24 17.08
CA PHE A 354 9.36 9.20 16.23
C PHE A 354 10.34 10.25 15.71
N THR A 355 10.22 10.64 14.43
CA THR A 355 11.12 11.65 13.86
C THR A 355 10.39 12.97 13.63
N LEU A 356 11.04 14.07 14.05
CA LEU A 356 10.65 15.45 13.73
C LEU A 356 11.59 16.01 12.66
N ASN A 357 11.06 16.24 11.47
CA ASN A 357 11.82 16.70 10.31
C ASN A 357 11.46 18.14 9.94
N ASN A 358 12.35 19.09 10.26
CA ASN A 358 12.18 20.50 9.86
C ASN A 358 12.93 20.77 8.56
N TYR A 359 12.24 20.70 7.43
CA TYR A 359 12.77 21.04 6.12
C TYR A 359 12.51 22.52 5.72
N GLY A 360 11.79 23.25 6.54
CA GLY A 360 11.57 24.68 6.36
C GLY A 360 12.84 25.50 6.34
N VAL A 361 13.90 25.03 7.00
CA VAL A 361 15.26 25.60 6.97
C VAL A 361 15.86 25.63 5.55
N PHE A 362 15.40 24.78 4.64
CA PHE A 362 15.78 24.74 3.22
C PHE A 362 14.87 25.58 2.35
N GLY A 363 13.92 26.35 2.91
CA GLY A 363 12.97 27.16 2.15
C GLY A 363 11.83 26.38 1.51
N VAL A 364 11.57 25.14 1.94
CA VAL A 364 10.55 24.26 1.38
C VAL A 364 9.26 24.33 2.22
N ASP A 365 8.10 24.42 1.55
CA ASP A 365 6.79 24.51 2.21
C ASP A 365 6.26 23.15 2.68
N GLY A 366 6.42 22.12 1.89
CA GLY A 366 5.90 20.80 2.16
C GLY A 366 6.78 19.67 1.61
N SER A 367 6.68 18.49 2.19
CA SER A 367 7.40 17.29 1.77
C SER A 367 6.62 16.04 2.16
N THR A 368 6.86 14.95 1.43
CA THR A 368 6.45 13.58 1.78
C THR A 368 7.70 12.77 2.12
N PRO A 369 8.25 12.90 3.35
CA PRO A 369 9.51 12.27 3.71
C PRO A 369 9.36 10.75 3.83
N ILE A 370 10.49 10.04 3.65
CA ILE A 370 10.57 8.60 3.89
C ILE A 370 10.70 8.36 5.40
N ILE A 371 9.88 7.47 5.96
CA ILE A 371 9.93 7.13 7.39
C ILE A 371 11.31 6.57 7.75
N ASN A 372 11.82 6.99 8.90
CA ASN A 372 13.10 6.54 9.44
C ASN A 372 12.95 5.14 10.06
N HIS A 373 12.97 4.09 9.22
CA HIS A 373 12.77 2.70 9.65
C HIS A 373 13.65 2.35 10.89
N PRO A 374 13.10 1.69 11.93
CA PRO A 374 11.81 1.03 12.04
C PRO A 374 10.70 1.86 12.73
N GLU A 375 10.82 3.19 12.79
CA GLU A 375 9.79 4.06 13.35
C GLU A 375 8.47 3.95 12.54
N ALA A 376 7.35 4.21 13.19
CA ALA A 376 6.04 4.14 12.54
C ALA A 376 5.60 5.47 11.92
N ALA A 377 6.16 6.62 12.34
CA ALA A 377 5.71 7.91 11.84
C ALA A 377 6.78 9.00 11.91
N MET A 378 6.55 10.06 11.14
CA MET A 378 7.40 11.24 11.07
C MET A 378 6.55 12.49 10.86
N LEU A 379 6.77 13.52 11.67
CA LEU A 379 6.20 14.86 11.46
C LEU A 379 7.17 15.70 10.63
N GLY A 380 6.68 16.22 9.52
CA GLY A 380 7.36 17.17 8.68
C GLY A 380 6.91 18.61 8.97
N VAL A 381 7.83 19.54 9.03
CA VAL A 381 7.57 20.96 9.27
C VAL A 381 8.17 21.78 8.15
N GLY A 382 7.32 22.50 7.42
CA GLY A 382 7.71 23.40 6.37
C GLY A 382 8.23 24.75 6.88
N ARG A 383 8.56 25.64 5.96
CA ARG A 383 8.94 27.02 6.32
C ARG A 383 7.77 27.79 6.89
N ILE A 384 8.04 28.62 7.90
CA ILE A 384 7.07 29.54 8.49
C ILE A 384 7.27 30.89 7.79
N ILE A 385 6.27 31.32 7.02
CA ILE A 385 6.33 32.56 6.24
C ILE A 385 5.03 33.36 6.30
N PRO A 386 5.07 34.68 6.09
CA PRO A 386 3.87 35.48 5.96
C PRO A 386 3.04 35.03 4.75
N LYS A 387 1.77 34.71 4.99
CA LYS A 387 0.78 34.40 3.93
C LYS A 387 -0.54 35.11 4.22
N PRO A 388 -1.36 35.42 3.19
CA PRO A 388 -2.73 35.84 3.40
C PRO A 388 -3.52 34.70 4.04
N TRP A 389 -4.26 35.03 5.09
CA TRP A 389 -5.02 34.05 5.89
C TRP A 389 -6.33 34.66 6.39
N VAL A 390 -7.37 33.86 6.50
CA VAL A 390 -8.61 34.31 7.13
C VAL A 390 -8.48 34.16 8.64
N HIS A 391 -8.49 35.26 9.37
CA HIS A 391 -8.41 35.30 10.81
C HIS A 391 -9.56 36.16 11.37
N GLU A 392 -10.35 35.59 12.28
CA GLU A 392 -11.54 36.24 12.88
C GLU A 392 -12.54 36.79 11.82
N GLY A 393 -12.63 36.06 10.67
CA GLY A 393 -13.55 36.41 9.59
C GLY A 393 -13.00 37.45 8.59
N GLU A 394 -11.81 37.98 8.81
CA GLU A 394 -11.16 38.96 7.94
C GLU A 394 -9.85 38.44 7.33
N LEU A 395 -9.46 39.03 6.21
CA LEU A 395 -8.19 38.72 5.56
C LEU A 395 -7.05 39.40 6.31
N ALA A 396 -6.12 38.64 6.84
CA ALA A 396 -4.95 39.12 7.56
C ALA A 396 -3.65 38.48 7.03
N VAL A 397 -2.51 39.09 7.32
CA VAL A 397 -1.19 38.49 7.07
C VAL A 397 -0.81 37.73 8.36
N ARG A 398 -0.66 36.40 8.22
CA ARG A 398 -0.32 35.50 9.33
C ARG A 398 0.94 34.72 9.00
N GLN A 399 1.63 34.20 10.01
CA GLN A 399 2.77 33.31 9.86
C GLN A 399 2.24 31.88 9.63
N VAL A 400 2.21 31.44 8.37
CA VAL A 400 1.63 30.13 8.04
C VAL A 400 2.72 29.10 7.82
N VAL A 401 2.48 27.89 8.35
CA VAL A 401 3.32 26.71 8.19
C VAL A 401 2.50 25.55 7.62
N GLN A 402 3.08 24.78 6.72
CA GLN A 402 2.52 23.47 6.36
C GLN A 402 3.16 22.39 7.22
N LEU A 403 2.30 21.60 7.86
CA LEU A 403 2.65 20.43 8.64
C LEU A 403 2.26 19.17 7.84
N SER A 404 3.13 18.17 7.83
CA SER A 404 2.87 16.89 7.18
C SER A 404 3.15 15.73 8.14
N LEU A 405 2.29 14.71 8.14
CA LEU A 405 2.50 13.46 8.86
C LEU A 405 2.62 12.34 7.84
N THR A 406 3.78 11.68 7.79
CA THR A 406 3.95 10.41 7.08
C THR A 406 3.94 9.30 8.09
N PHE A 407 3.12 8.29 7.90
CA PHE A 407 2.89 7.22 8.87
C PHE A 407 2.73 5.85 8.20
N ASP A 408 3.07 4.81 8.94
CA ASP A 408 2.85 3.42 8.56
C ASP A 408 1.35 3.09 8.70
N HIS A 409 0.69 2.77 7.58
CA HIS A 409 -0.74 2.52 7.58
C HIS A 409 -1.14 1.20 8.27
N ARG A 410 -0.17 0.39 8.70
CA ARG A 410 -0.41 -0.83 9.51
C ARG A 410 -0.65 -0.52 10.98
N VAL A 411 -0.15 0.62 11.49
CA VAL A 411 -0.30 0.97 12.91
C VAL A 411 -1.56 1.77 13.19
N CYS A 412 -2.09 2.50 12.19
CA CYS A 412 -3.31 3.27 12.33
C CYS A 412 -3.91 3.63 10.97
N ASP A 413 -5.13 4.13 10.98
CA ASP A 413 -5.86 4.63 9.83
C ASP A 413 -5.75 6.17 9.68
N GLY A 414 -6.41 6.70 8.64
CA GLY A 414 -6.48 8.13 8.37
C GLY A 414 -7.20 8.94 9.46
N GLY A 415 -8.09 8.32 10.24
CA GLY A 415 -8.79 8.98 11.36
C GLY A 415 -7.82 9.31 12.50
N THR A 416 -7.02 8.34 12.93
CA THR A 416 -5.97 8.50 13.94
C THR A 416 -4.88 9.48 13.46
N ALA A 417 -4.38 9.30 12.24
CA ALA A 417 -3.35 10.16 11.65
C ALA A 417 -3.83 11.62 11.50
N GLY A 418 -5.04 11.81 11.01
CA GLY A 418 -5.69 13.13 10.91
C GLY A 418 -5.93 13.77 12.27
N GLY A 419 -6.37 12.99 13.25
CA GLY A 419 -6.55 13.43 14.64
C GLY A 419 -5.25 13.93 15.27
N PHE A 420 -4.16 13.18 15.09
CA PHE A 420 -2.81 13.57 15.51
C PHE A 420 -2.40 14.90 14.85
N LEU A 421 -2.47 14.97 13.53
CA LEU A 421 -2.03 16.13 12.78
C LEU A 421 -2.86 17.38 13.11
N ARG A 422 -4.19 17.22 13.30
CA ARG A 422 -5.06 18.30 13.73
C ARG A 422 -4.70 18.79 15.12
N TYR A 423 -4.44 17.88 16.08
CA TYR A 423 -4.02 18.27 17.42
C TYR A 423 -2.67 19.03 17.41
N VAL A 424 -1.71 18.59 16.59
CA VAL A 424 -0.45 19.31 16.41
C VAL A 424 -0.71 20.72 15.86
N ALA A 425 -1.58 20.85 14.85
CA ALA A 425 -1.95 22.14 14.28
C ALA A 425 -2.66 23.03 15.30
N ASP A 426 -3.60 22.49 16.10
CA ASP A 426 -4.26 23.24 17.18
C ASP A 426 -3.26 23.80 18.19
N CYS A 427 -2.22 23.01 18.57
CA CYS A 427 -1.16 23.48 19.45
C CYS A 427 -0.26 24.54 18.81
N VAL A 428 -0.07 24.50 17.50
CA VAL A 428 0.68 25.52 16.75
C VAL A 428 -0.13 26.79 16.66
N GLU A 429 -1.43 26.70 16.34
CA GLU A 429 -2.34 27.84 16.26
C GLU A 429 -2.62 28.47 17.63
N GLN A 430 -2.73 27.64 18.66
CA GLN A 430 -3.05 28.02 20.03
C GLN A 430 -2.15 27.31 21.04
N PRO A 431 -0.92 27.78 21.32
CA PRO A 431 0.01 27.10 22.23
C PRO A 431 -0.53 26.88 23.66
N ALA A 432 -1.50 27.68 24.07
CA ALA A 432 -2.18 27.50 25.37
C ALA A 432 -2.93 26.17 25.52
N VAL A 433 -3.23 25.48 24.39
CA VAL A 433 -3.82 24.13 24.39
C VAL A 433 -2.94 23.14 25.12
N LEU A 434 -1.60 23.29 25.05
CA LEU A 434 -0.65 22.43 25.78
C LEU A 434 -0.80 22.51 27.29
N LEU A 435 -1.23 23.66 27.82
CA LEU A 435 -1.44 23.84 29.27
C LEU A 435 -2.57 22.95 29.83
N ARG A 436 -3.43 22.41 28.99
CA ARG A 436 -4.49 21.48 29.39
C ARG A 436 -3.97 20.08 29.74
N THR A 437 -2.73 19.79 29.40
CA THR A 437 -2.14 18.46 29.52
C THR A 437 -0.79 18.47 30.25
N LEU A 438 -0.45 19.60 30.90
CA LEU A 438 0.70 19.73 31.80
C LEU A 438 0.36 19.21 33.19
#